data_e99ad19958f6bf2a86544cebe0fae144
#
_entry.id   e99ad19958f6bf2a86544cebe0fae144
#
_cell.length_a   1.000
_cell.length_b   1.000
_cell.length_c   1.000
_cell.angle_alpha   90.00
_cell.angle_beta   90.00
_cell.angle_gamma   90.00
#
_symmetry.space_group_name_H-M   'P 1'
#
loop_
_entity.id
_entity.type
_entity.pdbx_description
1 polymer ?
#
loop_
_entity_poly.entity_id
_entity_poly.type
_entity_poly.pdbx_seq_one_letter_code
_entity_poly.pdbx_strand_id
1 'polypeptide(L)'
;MNGNTPVHHHPEGIVYTDADLLREVRARLAQVSEFDCAHVSVQVQSCKVTLTGSVHDSKARYVIEELVEACPGVQDVDNRIQVKPTK
;
A
#
# COMPACT_ATOMS: atom_id res chain seq x y z
N MET A 1 -2.66 -9.38 -34.64
CA MET A 1 -2.72 -9.13 -34.06
C MET A 1 -2.93 -8.58 -33.67
N ASN A 2 -2.89 -8.48 -33.33
CA ASN A 2 -2.90 -7.94 -32.66
C ASN A 2 -2.98 -7.47 -32.06
N GLY A 3 -2.98 -7.32 -31.93
CA GLY A 3 -2.83 -6.80 -31.08
C GLY A 3 -2.99 -6.51 -30.43
N ASN A 4 -2.77 -6.64 -30.07
CA ASN A 4 -2.77 -6.42 -29.17
C ASN A 4 -2.58 -6.37 -28.44
N THR A 5 -2.19 -6.45 -28.27
CA THR A 5 -1.84 -6.44 -27.44
C THR A 5 -1.71 -6.10 -26.66
N PRO A 6 -1.55 -6.28 -26.13
CA PRO A 6 -1.48 -5.81 -25.08
C PRO A 6 -0.63 -5.39 -24.51
N VAL A 7 -0.35 -5.34 -24.67
CA VAL A 7 0.22 -4.86 -24.21
C VAL A 7 0.46 -4.30 -23.02
N HIS A 8 0.19 -4.49 -22.49
CA HIS A 8 0.26 -3.92 -21.28
C HIS A 8 1.28 -4.44 -20.40
N HIS A 9 2.20 -5.08 -20.80
CA HIS A 9 3.22 -5.40 -19.92
C HIS A 9 4.50 -5.03 -20.54
N HIS A 10 5.13 -4.03 -20.02
CA HIS A 10 6.40 -3.58 -20.47
C HIS A 10 7.37 -3.71 -19.37
N PRO A 11 8.38 -4.55 -19.48
CA PRO A 11 9.33 -4.72 -18.42
C PRO A 11 9.99 -3.42 -18.03
N GLU A 12 10.28 -2.57 -19.00
CA GLU A 12 10.76 -1.27 -18.66
C GLU A 12 9.71 -0.28 -19.07
N GLY A 13 9.66 0.81 -18.40
CA GLY A 13 8.69 1.83 -18.69
C GLY A 13 7.32 1.55 -18.15
N ILE A 14 7.21 0.59 -17.23
CA ILE A 14 5.94 0.37 -16.55
C ILE A 14 5.64 1.59 -15.71
N VAL A 15 4.44 2.12 -15.89
CA VAL A 15 4.01 3.28 -15.14
C VAL A 15 2.82 2.87 -14.30
N TYR A 16 2.94 3.08 -13.00
CA TYR A 16 1.86 2.82 -12.07
C TYR A 16 1.15 4.12 -11.79
N THR A 17 -0.16 4.13 -12.00
CA THR A 17 -0.94 5.29 -11.61
C THR A 17 -1.19 5.26 -10.12
N ASP A 18 -1.57 6.40 -9.56
CA ASP A 18 -1.90 6.44 -8.14
C ASP A 18 -3.07 5.50 -7.84
N ALA A 19 -4.02 5.37 -8.76
CA ALA A 19 -5.13 4.45 -8.56
C ALA A 19 -4.66 3.01 -8.54
N ASP A 20 -3.70 2.65 -9.37
CA ASP A 20 -3.14 1.30 -9.37
C ASP A 20 -2.46 1.01 -8.04
N LEU A 21 -1.68 1.96 -7.56
CA LEU A 21 -0.97 1.78 -6.31
C LEU A 21 -1.93 1.69 -5.13
N LEU A 22 -2.95 2.52 -5.15
CA LEU A 22 -3.93 2.48 -4.08
C LEU A 22 -4.60 1.12 -4.01
N ARG A 23 -4.98 0.59 -5.17
CA ARG A 23 -5.62 -0.72 -5.23
C ARG A 23 -4.70 -1.81 -4.73
N GLU A 24 -3.43 -1.75 -5.15
CA GLU A 24 -2.47 -2.77 -4.75
C GLU A 24 -2.20 -2.72 -3.26
N VAL A 25 -2.00 -1.53 -2.71
CA VAL A 25 -1.74 -1.39 -1.29
C VAL A 25 -2.91 -1.89 -0.47
N ARG A 26 -4.12 -1.52 -0.89
CA ARG A 26 -5.31 -1.97 -0.17
C ARG A 26 -5.47 -3.48 -0.23
N ALA A 27 -5.16 -4.06 -1.39
CA ALA A 27 -5.27 -5.51 -1.53
C ALA A 27 -4.28 -6.22 -0.60
N ARG A 28 -3.08 -5.68 -0.48
CA ARG A 28 -2.08 -6.27 0.40
C ARG A 28 -2.47 -6.14 1.86
N LEU A 29 -3.01 -4.99 2.25
CA LEU A 29 -3.46 -4.81 3.62
C LEU A 29 -4.62 -5.75 3.95
N ALA A 30 -5.48 -6.00 2.98
CA ALA A 30 -6.62 -6.90 3.20
C ALA A 30 -6.16 -8.34 3.46
N GLN A 31 -4.96 -8.68 3.05
CA GLN A 31 -4.42 -10.02 3.28
C GLN A 31 -3.76 -10.18 4.64
N VAL A 32 -3.54 -9.08 5.34
CA VAL A 32 -2.94 -9.15 6.66
C VAL A 32 -4.01 -9.61 7.63
N SER A 33 -3.81 -10.77 8.23
CA SER A 33 -4.77 -11.32 9.17
C SER A 33 -4.28 -11.28 10.60
N GLU A 34 -3.01 -10.92 10.80
CA GLU A 34 -2.41 -10.91 12.13
C GLU A 34 -2.81 -9.69 12.92
N PHE A 35 -3.17 -8.61 12.24
CA PHE A 35 -3.46 -7.36 12.90
C PHE A 35 -4.75 -6.80 12.35
N ASP A 36 -5.40 -5.99 13.18
CA ASP A 36 -6.63 -5.32 12.77
C ASP A 36 -6.27 -4.04 12.02
N CYS A 37 -6.47 -4.06 10.72
CA CYS A 37 -6.19 -2.91 9.87
C CYS A 37 -7.46 -2.14 9.49
N ALA A 38 -8.55 -2.37 10.20
CA ALA A 38 -9.84 -1.77 9.85
C ALA A 38 -9.82 -0.24 9.95
N HIS A 39 -8.95 0.28 10.81
CA HIS A 39 -8.88 1.73 11.02
C HIS A 39 -7.71 2.37 10.32
N VAL A 40 -7.11 1.68 9.36
CA VAL A 40 -5.99 2.21 8.60
C VAL A 40 -6.51 2.73 7.27
N SER A 41 -6.14 3.96 6.94
CA SER A 41 -6.49 4.58 5.68
C SER A 41 -5.27 4.78 4.83
N VAL A 42 -5.45 4.67 3.52
CA VAL A 42 -4.35 4.76 2.56
C VAL A 42 -4.66 5.87 1.58
N GLN A 43 -3.70 6.72 1.34
CA GLN A 43 -3.79 7.73 0.29
C GLN A 43 -2.54 7.65 -0.55
N VAL A 44 -2.70 7.84 -1.85
CA VAL A 44 -1.57 7.79 -2.78
C VAL A 44 -1.58 9.06 -3.60
N GLN A 45 -0.43 9.71 -3.68
CA GLN A 45 -0.28 10.89 -4.50
C GLN A 45 1.15 10.91 -5.05
N SER A 46 1.26 10.94 -6.36
CA SER A 46 2.56 10.97 -7.04
C SER A 46 3.47 9.85 -6.57
N CYS A 47 2.91 8.65 -6.47
CA CYS A 47 3.63 7.43 -6.07
C CYS A 47 4.12 7.49 -4.61
N LYS A 48 3.63 8.43 -3.85
CA LYS A 48 3.90 8.51 -2.43
C LYS A 48 2.67 8.04 -1.67
N VAL A 49 2.86 7.11 -0.75
CA VAL A 49 1.77 6.54 0.03
C VAL A 49 1.77 7.17 1.41
N THR A 50 0.62 7.67 1.81
CA THR A 50 0.42 8.18 3.16
C THR A 50 -0.52 7.25 3.89
N LEU A 51 -0.09 6.78 5.04
CA LEU A 51 -0.86 5.88 5.88
C LEU A 51 -1.30 6.65 7.11
N THR A 52 -2.59 6.58 7.40
CA THR A 52 -3.16 7.25 8.58
C THR A 52 -4.07 6.27 9.30
N GLY A 53 -4.50 6.68 10.49
CA GLY A 53 -5.39 5.87 11.28
C GLY A 53 -4.69 5.33 12.50
N SER A 54 -5.14 4.17 12.96
CA SER A 54 -4.60 3.62 14.20
C SER A 54 -4.57 2.09 14.15
N VAL A 55 -3.65 1.57 14.92
CA VAL A 55 -3.55 0.13 15.18
C VAL A 55 -3.36 -0.05 16.69
N HIS A 56 -3.49 -1.27 17.15
CA HIS A 56 -3.39 -1.54 18.58
C HIS A 56 -1.99 -1.96 19.02
N ASP A 57 -1.13 -2.23 18.05
CA ASP A 57 0.17 -2.82 18.33
C ASP A 57 1.21 -2.11 17.49
N SER A 58 2.31 -1.73 18.10
CA SER A 58 3.38 -1.04 17.35
C SER A 58 3.98 -1.95 16.30
N LYS A 59 3.95 -3.25 16.50
CA LYS A 59 4.44 -4.18 15.52
C LYS A 59 3.59 -4.13 14.25
N ALA A 60 2.28 -3.95 14.41
CA ALA A 60 1.40 -3.81 13.26
C ALA A 60 1.79 -2.61 12.41
N ARG A 61 2.08 -1.51 13.06
CA ARG A 61 2.49 -0.29 12.36
C ARG A 61 3.74 -0.54 11.52
N TYR A 62 4.69 -1.24 12.08
CA TYR A 62 5.94 -1.53 11.40
C TYR A 62 5.73 -2.50 10.23
N VAL A 63 4.96 -3.56 10.46
CA VAL A 63 4.70 -4.56 9.42
C VAL A 63 3.97 -3.92 8.25
N ILE A 64 2.98 -3.07 8.53
CA ILE A 64 2.23 -2.40 7.48
C ILE A 64 3.16 -1.53 6.65
N GLU A 65 4.05 -0.80 7.29
CA GLU A 65 4.98 0.06 6.56
C GLU A 65 5.87 -0.76 5.63
N GLU A 66 6.42 -1.86 6.13
CA GLU A 66 7.28 -2.71 5.30
C GLU A 66 6.52 -3.29 4.13
N LEU A 67 5.30 -3.70 4.37
CA LEU A 67 4.49 -4.30 3.34
C LEU A 67 4.20 -3.29 2.23
N VAL A 68 3.93 -2.06 2.59
CA VAL A 68 3.65 -1.01 1.61
C VAL A 68 4.91 -0.63 0.85
N GLU A 69 6.04 -0.56 1.53
CA GLU A 69 7.30 -0.25 0.87
C GLU A 69 7.68 -1.28 -0.16
N ALA A 70 7.24 -2.51 0.03
CA ALA A 70 7.55 -3.59 -0.91
C ALA A 70 6.67 -3.55 -2.16
N CYS A 71 5.65 -2.72 -2.19
CA CYS A 71 4.77 -2.65 -3.36
C CYS A 71 5.51 -2.01 -4.53
N PRO A 72 5.46 -2.65 -5.71
CA PRO A 72 6.09 -2.05 -6.89
C PRO A 72 5.49 -0.70 -7.20
N GLY A 73 6.33 0.25 -7.55
CA GLY A 73 5.88 1.58 -7.94
C GLY A 73 5.80 2.57 -6.80
N VAL A 74 5.82 2.11 -5.56
CA VAL A 74 5.81 3.01 -4.42
C VAL A 74 7.19 3.62 -4.25
N GLN A 75 7.27 4.94 -4.26
CA GLN A 75 8.54 5.64 -4.16
C GLN A 75 8.82 6.12 -2.74
N ASP A 76 7.77 6.37 -1.97
CA ASP A 76 7.95 6.89 -0.63
C ASP A 76 6.74 6.52 0.20
N VAL A 77 6.94 6.34 1.49
CA VAL A 77 5.87 6.00 2.42
C VAL A 77 5.95 6.95 3.60
N ASP A 78 4.84 7.63 3.86
CA ASP A 78 4.71 8.49 5.03
C ASP A 78 3.77 7.78 6.00
N ASN A 79 4.34 7.17 7.03
CA ASN A 79 3.57 6.37 7.96
C ASN A 79 3.16 7.22 9.15
N ARG A 80 1.91 7.63 9.16
CA ARG A 80 1.34 8.45 10.22
C ARG A 80 0.37 7.67 11.08
N ILE A 81 0.44 6.35 11.02
CA ILE A 81 -0.42 5.50 11.81
C ILE A 81 -0.06 5.69 13.28
N GLN A 82 -1.08 5.81 14.11
CA GLN A 82 -0.91 5.92 15.55
C GLN A 82 -1.11 4.57 16.19
N VAL A 83 -0.37 4.33 17.25
CA VAL A 83 -0.54 3.11 18.03
C VAL A 83 -1.41 3.45 19.22
N LYS A 84 -2.55 2.79 19.31
CA LYS A 84 -3.51 2.98 20.41
C LYS A 84 -3.75 1.64 21.06
N PRO A 85 -2.93 1.28 22.03
CA PRO A 85 -3.07 -0.05 22.65
C PRO A 85 -4.45 -0.22 23.27
N THR A 86 -4.99 -1.42 23.13
CA THR A 86 -6.22 -1.75 23.83
C THR A 86 -5.89 -2.09 25.26
N LYS A 87 -6.88 -1.86 26.10
CA LYS A 87 -6.69 -2.15 27.51
C LYS A 87 -7.22 -3.49 27.86
#